data_a412fd4b0bdadd4cb211b498b76e6eeb
#
_entry.id   a412fd4b0bdadd4cb211b498b76e6eeb
#
_cell.length_a   1.000
_cell.length_b   1.000
_cell.length_c   1.000
_cell.angle_alpha   90.00
_cell.angle_beta   90.00
_cell.angle_gamma   90.00
#
_symmetry.space_group_name_H-M   'P 1'
#
loop_
_entity.id
_entity.type
_entity.pdbx_description
1 polymer ?
#
loop_
_entity_poly.entity_id
_entity_poly.type
_entity_poly.pdbx_seq_one_letter_code
_entity_poly.pdbx_strand_id
1 'polypeptide(L)'
;MTQPISYNSEFLPEITIAVVFSDNPQYEKLEPMFNEYGYGFMVPNKNLVIIDGEQIINNFDADVLKFIEAHEIAHIILNHDGPRNEEEELDADLGAYILLKQKDKLGAIKSLIEQFKQRHGIKFDEKLLERVKKYF
;
A
#
# COMPACT_ATOMS: atom_id res chain seq x y z
N MET A 1 12.53 -0.80 -23.99
CA MET A 1 11.38 -0.92 -23.04
C MET A 1 11.90 -1.19 -21.63
N THR A 2 11.47 -0.38 -20.69
CA THR A 2 11.87 -0.54 -19.29
C THR A 2 11.10 -1.71 -18.67
N GLN A 3 11.82 -2.69 -18.15
CA GLN A 3 11.19 -3.84 -17.50
C GLN A 3 10.52 -3.41 -16.20
N PRO A 4 9.37 -3.97 -15.86
CA PRO A 4 8.76 -3.74 -14.55
C PRO A 4 9.71 -4.19 -13.44
N ILE A 5 9.74 -3.42 -12.37
CA ILE A 5 10.46 -3.80 -11.16
C ILE A 5 9.47 -4.52 -10.26
N SER A 6 9.82 -5.73 -9.83
CA SER A 6 8.94 -6.55 -8.99
C SER A 6 9.72 -7.05 -7.78
N TYR A 7 9.12 -6.91 -6.60
CA TYR A 7 9.74 -7.38 -5.36
C TYR A 7 8.65 -7.63 -4.30
N ASN A 8 9.00 -8.38 -3.27
CA ASN A 8 8.08 -8.60 -2.16
C ASN A 8 8.14 -7.41 -1.20
N SER A 9 6.97 -6.97 -0.73
CA SER A 9 6.90 -5.86 0.23
C SER A 9 7.71 -6.17 1.49
N GLU A 10 8.46 -5.18 1.98
CA GLU A 10 9.15 -5.31 3.27
C GLU A 10 8.18 -5.26 4.46
N PHE A 11 6.98 -4.69 4.26
CA PHE A 11 5.97 -4.58 5.33
C PHE A 11 5.10 -5.83 5.41
N LEU A 12 4.68 -6.36 4.27
CA LEU A 12 3.91 -7.61 4.16
C LEU A 12 4.51 -8.47 3.04
N PRO A 13 5.43 -9.38 3.36
CA PRO A 13 6.17 -10.14 2.34
C PRO A 13 5.33 -10.99 1.38
N GLU A 14 4.09 -11.31 1.73
CA GLU A 14 3.17 -12.02 0.83
C GLU A 14 2.70 -11.14 -0.32
N ILE A 15 2.80 -9.82 -0.17
CA ILE A 15 2.35 -8.87 -1.19
C ILE A 15 3.51 -8.58 -2.12
N THR A 16 3.29 -8.78 -3.40
CA THR A 16 4.24 -8.39 -4.45
C THR A 16 3.99 -6.95 -4.85
N ILE A 17 5.05 -6.17 -4.92
CA ILE A 17 5.02 -4.80 -5.42
C ILE A 17 5.56 -4.82 -6.84
N ALA A 18 4.80 -4.27 -7.77
CA ALA A 18 5.21 -4.14 -9.17
C ALA A 18 5.18 -2.68 -9.58
N VAL A 19 6.33 -2.15 -10.02
CA VAL A 19 6.46 -0.79 -10.53
C VAL A 19 6.47 -0.87 -12.05
N VAL A 20 5.52 -0.23 -12.71
CA VAL A 20 5.36 -0.28 -14.17
C VAL A 20 5.62 1.09 -14.76
N PHE A 21 6.42 1.14 -15.81
CA PHE A 21 6.84 2.38 -16.47
C PHE A 21 6.07 2.61 -17.77
N SER A 22 5.96 3.88 -18.20
CA SER A 22 5.12 4.28 -19.32
C SER A 22 5.54 3.70 -20.69
N ASP A 23 6.78 3.28 -20.82
CA ASP A 23 7.28 2.64 -22.05
C ASP A 23 6.89 1.15 -22.12
N ASN A 24 6.29 0.60 -21.07
CA ASN A 24 5.79 -0.78 -21.06
C ASN A 24 4.41 -0.82 -21.73
N PRO A 25 4.17 -1.76 -22.67
CA PRO A 25 2.86 -1.88 -23.34
C PRO A 25 1.69 -2.09 -22.39
N GLN A 26 1.92 -2.63 -21.20
CA GLN A 26 0.89 -2.82 -20.18
C GLN A 26 0.44 -1.50 -19.54
N TYR A 27 1.25 -0.47 -19.61
CA TYR A 27 0.99 0.81 -18.94
C TYR A 27 -0.31 1.45 -19.42
N GLU A 28 -0.61 1.40 -20.71
CA GLU A 28 -1.84 1.97 -21.27
C GLU A 28 -3.09 1.38 -20.62
N LYS A 29 -3.05 0.10 -20.29
CA LYS A 29 -4.17 -0.58 -19.64
C LYS A 29 -4.29 -0.20 -18.17
N LEU A 30 -3.20 0.19 -17.55
CA LEU A 30 -3.15 0.56 -16.13
C LEU A 30 -3.39 2.04 -15.89
N GLU A 31 -3.16 2.89 -16.89
CA GLU A 31 -3.28 4.33 -16.77
C GLU A 31 -4.64 4.80 -16.23
N PRO A 32 -5.79 4.26 -16.70
CA PRO A 32 -7.07 4.62 -16.11
C PRO A 32 -7.18 4.32 -14.63
N MET A 33 -6.54 3.24 -14.18
CA MET A 33 -6.52 2.88 -12.76
C MET A 33 -5.68 3.86 -11.95
N PHE A 34 -4.51 4.26 -12.47
CA PHE A 34 -3.69 5.27 -11.82
C PHE A 34 -4.42 6.61 -11.72
N ASN A 35 -5.17 6.99 -12.76
CA ASN A 35 -5.96 8.22 -12.75
C ASN A 35 -7.07 8.18 -11.70
N GLU A 36 -7.66 7.01 -11.47
CA GLU A 36 -8.72 6.84 -10.48
C GLU A 36 -8.20 6.71 -9.04
N TYR A 37 -7.14 5.91 -8.85
CA TYR A 37 -6.66 5.56 -7.51
C TYR A 37 -5.40 6.30 -7.08
N GLY A 38 -4.77 7.06 -7.97
CA GLY A 38 -3.53 7.80 -7.69
C GLY A 38 -2.29 7.03 -8.11
N TYR A 39 -1.23 7.10 -7.31
CA TYR A 39 0.09 6.60 -7.71
C TYR A 39 0.24 5.07 -7.64
N GLY A 40 -0.72 4.39 -7.06
CA GLY A 40 -0.69 2.94 -6.93
C GLY A 40 -2.06 2.39 -6.54
N PHE A 41 -2.21 1.10 -6.71
CA PHE A 41 -3.45 0.41 -6.33
C PHE A 41 -3.19 -1.07 -6.09
N MET A 42 -4.07 -1.69 -5.29
CA MET A 42 -4.05 -3.12 -5.06
C MET A 42 -4.92 -3.84 -6.08
N VAL A 43 -4.40 -4.94 -6.64
CA VAL A 43 -5.19 -5.82 -7.50
C VAL A 43 -5.94 -6.80 -6.60
N PRO A 44 -7.29 -6.78 -6.63
CA PRO A 44 -8.09 -7.66 -5.77
C PRO A 44 -7.74 -9.15 -5.97
N ASN A 45 -7.61 -9.87 -4.87
CA ASN A 45 -7.40 -11.32 -4.83
C ASN A 45 -6.09 -11.84 -5.43
N LYS A 46 -5.12 -10.95 -5.69
CA LYS A 46 -3.84 -11.35 -6.30
C LYS A 46 -2.60 -11.06 -5.45
N ASN A 47 -2.78 -10.51 -4.26
CA ASN A 47 -1.66 -10.12 -3.40
C ASN A 47 -0.63 -9.28 -4.16
N LEU A 48 -1.10 -8.35 -4.96
CA LEU A 48 -0.30 -7.55 -5.87
C LEU A 48 -0.67 -6.08 -5.73
N VAL A 49 0.35 -5.24 -5.53
CA VAL A 49 0.24 -3.78 -5.59
C VAL A 49 0.98 -3.31 -6.83
N ILE A 50 0.32 -2.52 -7.66
CA ILE A 50 0.92 -1.93 -8.86
C ILE A 50 1.15 -0.45 -8.61
N ILE A 51 2.38 0.01 -8.86
CA ILE A 51 2.80 1.39 -8.65
C ILE A 51 3.17 2.03 -9.99
N ASP A 52 2.74 3.27 -10.18
CA ASP A 52 3.06 4.05 -11.37
C ASP A 52 4.52 4.52 -11.32
N GLY A 53 5.36 3.89 -12.14
CA GLY A 53 6.78 4.21 -12.21
C GLY A 53 7.08 5.62 -12.69
N GLU A 54 6.17 6.24 -13.45
CA GLU A 54 6.36 7.61 -13.94
C GLU A 54 6.37 8.62 -12.79
N GLN A 55 5.59 8.39 -11.75
CA GLN A 55 5.59 9.25 -10.57
C GLN A 55 6.91 9.18 -9.83
N ILE A 56 7.53 8.00 -9.81
CA ILE A 56 8.82 7.80 -9.15
C ILE A 56 9.94 8.44 -9.97
N ILE A 57 9.93 8.25 -11.29
CA ILE A 57 10.92 8.84 -12.19
C ILE A 57 10.88 10.37 -12.10
N ASN A 58 9.69 10.94 -12.14
CA ASN A 58 9.51 12.39 -12.13
C ASN A 58 9.90 13.03 -10.79
N ASN A 59 9.74 12.31 -9.69
CA ASN A 59 10.03 12.82 -8.35
C ASN A 59 11.36 12.33 -7.77
N PHE A 60 11.97 11.36 -8.39
CA PHE A 60 13.33 10.82 -8.11
C PHE A 60 13.67 10.58 -6.67
N ASP A 61 12.77 9.98 -5.93
CA ASP A 61 13.04 9.74 -4.54
C ASP A 61 12.66 8.30 -4.17
N ALA A 62 13.65 7.53 -3.72
CA ALA A 62 13.42 6.19 -3.21
C ALA A 62 12.45 6.21 -2.01
N ASP A 63 12.45 7.30 -1.26
CA ASP A 63 11.52 7.48 -0.14
C ASP A 63 10.08 7.64 -0.63
N VAL A 64 9.87 8.23 -1.81
CA VAL A 64 8.55 8.32 -2.43
C VAL A 64 8.01 6.93 -2.75
N LEU A 65 8.85 6.06 -3.32
CA LEU A 65 8.46 4.68 -3.61
C LEU A 65 8.07 3.95 -2.33
N LYS A 66 8.88 4.07 -1.28
CA LYS A 66 8.58 3.44 0.01
C LYS A 66 7.31 3.98 0.63
N PHE A 67 7.05 5.28 0.50
CA PHE A 67 5.83 5.89 1.00
C PHE A 67 4.60 5.35 0.26
N ILE A 68 4.66 5.26 -1.07
CA ILE A 68 3.55 4.72 -1.87
C ILE A 68 3.31 3.26 -1.49
N GLU A 69 4.38 2.46 -1.37
CA GLU A 69 4.28 1.07 -0.94
C GLU A 69 3.59 0.99 0.43
N ALA A 70 4.08 1.75 1.41
CA ALA A 70 3.54 1.74 2.76
C ALA A 70 2.07 2.21 2.80
N HIS A 71 1.71 3.20 1.98
CA HIS A 71 0.34 3.69 1.83
C HIS A 71 -0.61 2.58 1.35
N GLU A 72 -0.21 1.86 0.30
CA GLU A 72 -1.02 0.75 -0.23
C GLU A 72 -1.09 -0.41 0.77
N ILE A 73 0.01 -0.73 1.44
CA ILE A 73 0.01 -1.75 2.49
C ILE A 73 -0.92 -1.34 3.64
N ALA A 74 -0.94 -0.06 4.00
CA ALA A 74 -1.85 0.45 5.03
C ALA A 74 -3.32 0.23 4.63
N HIS A 75 -3.69 0.46 3.37
CA HIS A 75 -5.03 0.15 2.89
C HIS A 75 -5.36 -1.34 3.08
N ILE A 76 -4.41 -2.22 2.82
CA ILE A 76 -4.59 -3.67 3.00
C ILE A 76 -4.78 -4.02 4.48
N ILE A 77 -3.92 -3.49 5.35
CA ILE A 77 -3.98 -3.73 6.80
C ILE A 77 -5.31 -3.22 7.37
N LEU A 78 -5.76 -2.05 6.92
CA LEU A 78 -6.98 -1.42 7.38
C LEU A 78 -8.23 -1.97 6.70
N ASN A 79 -8.06 -2.89 5.76
CA ASN A 79 -9.14 -3.55 5.03
C ASN A 79 -10.05 -2.55 4.30
N HIS A 80 -9.44 -1.58 3.63
CA HIS A 80 -10.15 -0.60 2.81
C HIS A 80 -10.59 -1.23 1.48
N ASP A 81 -11.80 -1.74 1.45
CA ASP A 81 -12.39 -2.33 0.25
C ASP A 81 -13.32 -1.31 -0.44
N GLY A 82 -13.37 -1.37 -1.75
CA GLY A 82 -14.30 -0.57 -2.55
C GLY A 82 -13.77 0.80 -2.96
N PRO A 83 -14.67 1.72 -3.35
CA PRO A 83 -14.27 3.02 -3.85
C PRO A 83 -13.49 3.82 -2.81
N ARG A 84 -12.43 4.49 -3.25
CA ARG A 84 -11.61 5.33 -2.39
C ARG A 84 -12.41 6.53 -1.90
N ASN A 85 -12.23 6.89 -0.63
CA ASN A 85 -12.77 8.11 -0.06
C ASN A 85 -11.66 8.86 0.66
N GLU A 86 -11.91 10.13 0.91
CA GLU A 86 -10.91 11.03 1.48
C GLU A 86 -10.45 10.58 2.87
N GLU A 87 -11.36 10.08 3.69
CA GLU A 87 -11.04 9.60 5.03
C GLU A 87 -10.13 8.38 4.99
N GLU A 88 -10.42 7.41 4.14
CA GLU A 88 -9.58 6.22 3.97
C GLU A 88 -8.20 6.56 3.42
N GLU A 89 -8.11 7.54 2.52
CA GLU A 89 -6.83 8.02 2.00
C GLU A 89 -5.99 8.69 3.10
N LEU A 90 -6.62 9.50 3.95
CA LEU A 90 -5.92 10.10 5.09
C LEU A 90 -5.44 9.06 6.09
N ASP A 91 -6.26 8.04 6.34
CA ASP A 91 -5.88 6.94 7.23
C ASP A 91 -4.73 6.12 6.66
N ALA A 92 -4.73 5.89 5.35
CA ALA A 92 -3.63 5.20 4.69
C ALA A 92 -2.33 6.02 4.72
N ASP A 93 -2.41 7.34 4.57
CA ASP A 93 -1.25 8.22 4.69
C ASP A 93 -0.66 8.17 6.11
N LEU A 94 -1.51 8.24 7.11
CA LEU A 94 -1.08 8.13 8.50
C LEU A 94 -0.49 6.75 8.78
N GLY A 95 -1.12 5.71 8.26
CA GLY A 95 -0.62 4.33 8.37
C GLY A 95 0.74 4.17 7.72
N ALA A 96 0.93 4.74 6.53
CA ALA A 96 2.22 4.72 5.85
C ALA A 96 3.31 5.38 6.70
N TYR A 97 3.01 6.53 7.30
CA TYR A 97 3.94 7.23 8.16
C TYR A 97 4.34 6.38 9.38
N ILE A 98 3.39 5.70 9.99
CA ILE A 98 3.65 4.81 11.12
C ILE A 98 4.55 3.65 10.71
N LEU A 99 4.22 2.99 9.58
CA LEU A 99 4.99 1.87 9.06
C LEU A 99 6.44 2.26 8.76
N LEU A 100 6.65 3.43 8.20
CA LEU A 100 7.99 3.91 7.84
C LEU A 100 8.83 4.28 9.06
N LYS A 101 8.21 4.70 10.14
CA LYS A 101 8.94 5.11 11.36
C LYS A 101 9.41 3.94 12.22
N GLN A 102 8.78 2.80 12.11
CA GLN A 102 9.09 1.65 12.96
C GLN A 102 10.20 0.81 12.33
N LYS A 103 11.21 0.50 13.11
CA LYS A 103 12.28 -0.42 12.68
C LYS A 103 11.82 -1.87 12.73
N ASP A 104 10.92 -2.18 13.66
CA ASP A 104 10.31 -3.49 13.82
C ASP A 104 8.98 -3.49 13.08
N LYS A 105 8.90 -4.27 12.01
CA LYS A 105 7.69 -4.36 11.18
C LYS A 105 6.48 -4.86 11.95
N LEU A 106 6.71 -5.77 12.85
CA LEU A 106 5.66 -6.32 13.71
C LEU A 106 5.10 -5.25 14.63
N GLY A 107 5.99 -4.51 15.29
CA GLY A 107 5.62 -3.39 16.15
C GLY A 107 4.88 -2.32 15.37
N ALA A 108 5.32 -2.05 14.13
CA ALA A 108 4.66 -1.07 13.26
C ALA A 108 3.21 -1.46 12.96
N ILE A 109 2.98 -2.70 12.63
CA ILE A 109 1.64 -3.20 12.31
C ILE A 109 0.74 -3.12 13.55
N LYS A 110 1.24 -3.53 14.71
CA LYS A 110 0.51 -3.42 15.98
C LYS A 110 0.17 -1.99 16.33
N SER A 111 1.15 -1.08 16.18
CA SER A 111 0.94 0.34 16.45
C SER A 111 -0.10 0.94 15.53
N LEU A 112 -0.06 0.59 14.26
CA LEU A 112 -1.03 1.04 13.26
C LEU A 112 -2.44 0.63 13.66
N ILE A 113 -2.64 -0.63 13.98
CA ILE A 113 -3.93 -1.18 14.40
C ILE A 113 -4.45 -0.45 15.65
N GLU A 114 -3.61 -0.30 16.67
CA GLU A 114 -3.99 0.34 17.94
C GLU A 114 -4.39 1.80 17.73
N GLN A 115 -3.63 2.57 16.95
CA GLN A 115 -3.92 3.96 16.71
C GLN A 115 -5.24 4.16 15.97
N PHE A 116 -5.50 3.33 14.96
CA PHE A 116 -6.75 3.42 14.21
C PHE A 116 -7.95 2.95 15.03
N LYS A 117 -7.76 1.95 15.88
CA LYS A 117 -8.78 1.50 16.83
C LYS A 117 -9.19 2.63 17.76
N GLN A 118 -8.23 3.35 18.33
CA GLN A 118 -8.50 4.48 19.22
C GLN A 118 -9.18 5.65 18.49
N ARG A 119 -8.69 5.96 17.29
CA ARG A 119 -9.17 7.12 16.51
C ARG A 119 -10.61 6.96 16.04
N HIS A 120 -10.98 5.78 15.61
CA HIS A 120 -12.29 5.54 14.98
C HIS A 120 -13.30 4.87 15.91
N GLY A 121 -12.90 4.48 17.10
CA GLY A 121 -13.77 3.71 17.99
C GLY A 121 -14.18 2.37 17.37
N ILE A 122 -13.51 1.96 16.30
CA ILE A 122 -13.82 0.75 15.57
C ILE A 122 -13.32 -0.45 16.35
N LYS A 123 -14.21 -1.40 16.59
CA LYS A 123 -13.78 -2.74 16.93
C LYS A 123 -13.15 -3.31 15.65
N PHE A 124 -11.83 -3.43 15.63
CA PHE A 124 -11.20 -4.17 14.55
C PHE A 124 -11.81 -5.55 14.51
N ASP A 125 -12.35 -5.86 13.34
CA ASP A 125 -12.90 -7.16 13.05
C ASP A 125 -11.84 -8.22 13.37
N GLU A 126 -12.26 -9.30 14.03
CA GLU A 126 -11.40 -10.44 14.32
C GLU A 126 -10.69 -10.96 13.07
N LYS A 127 -11.31 -10.80 11.89
CA LYS A 127 -10.72 -11.16 10.60
C LYS A 127 -9.48 -10.35 10.28
N LEU A 128 -9.46 -9.06 10.62
CA LEU A 128 -8.28 -8.23 10.42
C LEU A 128 -7.14 -8.68 11.33
N LEU A 129 -7.45 -8.97 12.58
CA LEU A 129 -6.47 -9.51 13.54
C LEU A 129 -5.92 -10.86 13.08
N GLU A 130 -6.74 -11.74 12.54
CA GLU A 130 -6.29 -13.02 12.00
C GLU A 130 -5.39 -12.84 10.79
N ARG A 131 -5.73 -11.92 9.90
CA ARG A 131 -4.89 -11.57 8.76
C ARG A 131 -3.52 -11.08 9.20
N VAL A 132 -3.52 -10.19 10.18
CA VAL A 132 -2.28 -9.63 10.72
C VAL A 132 -1.46 -10.72 11.42
N LYS A 133 -2.09 -11.62 12.16
CA LYS A 133 -1.41 -12.73 12.85
C LYS A 133 -0.70 -13.69 11.92
N LYS A 134 -1.12 -13.81 10.67
CA LYS A 134 -0.42 -14.64 9.68
C LYS A 134 1.01 -14.17 9.41
N TYR A 135 1.29 -12.92 9.68
CA TYR A 135 2.60 -12.31 9.43
C TYR A 135 3.45 -12.22 10.69
N PHE A 136 2.98 -12.81 11.74
CA PHE A 136 3.67 -12.81 13.03
C PHE A 136 4.30 -14.16 13.31
#